data_df0d8d405ee30ec5c80c859b24eb1691
#
_entry.id   df0d8d405ee30ec5c80c859b24eb1691
#
_cell.length_a   1.000
_cell.length_b   1.000
_cell.length_c   1.000
_cell.angle_alpha   90.00
_cell.angle_beta   90.00
_cell.angle_gamma   90.00
#
_symmetry.space_group_name_H-M   'P 1'
#
loop_
_entity.id
_entity.type
_entity.pdbx_description
1 polymer ?
#
loop_
_entity_poly.entity_id
_entity_poly.type
_entity_poly.pdbx_seq_one_letter_code
_entity_poly.pdbx_strand_id
1 'polypeptide(L)'
;MKKLLVLLFSFFLYLPSVFADDISDFKIEGISIGDSLLDYMTEEEILEEIEYRKDWYSHLNQPNKFAEVYTWKNLSTYDAISLIIKNTSTSQYISNKNEKYIIQSIFGRTVFTEDFDGCIQKRNEIEKEVSKIFSNTQRYEDIFE
;
A
#
# COMPACT_ATOMS: atom_id res chain seq x y z
N MET A 1 -29.85 8.23 41.39
CA MET A 1 -29.74 8.13 39.92
C MET A 1 -28.60 8.96 39.33
N LYS A 2 -28.36 10.21 39.72
CA LYS A 2 -27.24 11.04 39.18
C LYS A 2 -25.84 10.47 39.47
N LYS A 3 -25.61 9.86 40.66
CA LYS A 3 -24.31 9.26 41.02
C LYS A 3 -23.99 7.99 40.24
N LEU A 4 -25.01 7.21 39.86
CA LEU A 4 -24.85 5.99 39.05
C LEU A 4 -24.45 6.34 37.59
N LEU A 5 -25.01 7.44 37.07
CA LEU A 5 -24.72 7.92 35.71
C LEU A 5 -23.26 8.40 35.56
N VAL A 6 -22.71 9.04 36.60
CA VAL A 6 -21.31 9.50 36.64
C VAL A 6 -20.35 8.31 36.66
N LEU A 7 -20.68 7.23 37.41
CA LEU A 7 -19.88 6.02 37.47
C LEU A 7 -19.87 5.26 36.13
N LEU A 8 -21.00 5.23 35.42
CA LEU A 8 -21.09 4.62 34.09
C LEU A 8 -20.27 5.43 33.06
N PHE A 9 -20.27 6.76 33.15
CA PHE A 9 -19.50 7.62 32.24
C PHE A 9 -17.99 7.53 32.47
N SER A 10 -17.54 7.36 33.72
CA SER A 10 -16.10 7.19 34.04
C SER A 10 -15.57 5.83 33.58
N PHE A 11 -16.40 4.80 33.47
CA PHE A 11 -15.98 3.48 32.95
C PHE A 11 -15.72 3.50 31.45
N PHE A 12 -16.42 4.34 30.68
CA PHE A 12 -16.18 4.55 29.24
C PHE A 12 -14.85 5.25 28.93
N LEU A 13 -14.29 6.00 29.87
CA LEU A 13 -13.02 6.71 29.69
C LEU A 13 -11.78 5.81 29.88
N TYR A 14 -11.96 4.57 30.34
CA TYR A 14 -10.89 3.57 30.53
C TYR A 14 -10.87 2.49 29.46
N LEU A 15 -11.60 2.67 28.33
CA LEU A 15 -11.41 1.77 27.20
C LEU A 15 -10.00 1.98 26.67
N PRO A 16 -9.14 0.93 26.67
CA PRO A 16 -7.83 1.04 26.03
C PRO A 16 -8.06 1.46 24.59
N SER A 17 -7.36 2.48 24.13
CA SER A 17 -7.29 2.81 22.72
C SER A 17 -6.79 1.55 22.01
N VAL A 18 -7.63 0.91 21.25
CA VAL A 18 -7.19 -0.13 20.33
C VAL A 18 -6.33 0.61 19.31
N PHE A 19 -5.02 0.56 19.47
CA PHE A 19 -4.10 0.96 18.42
C PHE A 19 -4.33 -0.07 17.31
N ALA A 20 -5.11 0.31 16.31
CA ALA A 20 -5.05 -0.37 15.02
C ALA A 20 -3.63 -0.09 14.48
N ASP A 21 -2.89 -1.13 14.16
CA ASP A 21 -1.62 -1.00 13.46
C ASP A 21 -1.88 -0.11 12.22
N ASP A 22 -1.21 1.03 12.14
CA ASP A 22 -1.47 1.99 11.07
C ASP A 22 -0.76 1.47 9.81
N ILE A 23 -1.52 1.16 8.78
CA ILE A 23 -1.00 0.69 7.51
C ILE A 23 -0.01 1.69 6.86
N SER A 24 -0.05 2.95 7.27
CA SER A 24 0.89 3.97 6.83
C SER A 24 2.32 3.72 7.31
N ASP A 25 2.50 2.93 8.39
CA ASP A 25 3.81 2.54 8.88
C ASP A 25 4.43 1.41 8.03
N PHE A 26 3.62 0.73 7.22
CA PHE A 26 4.11 -0.31 6.31
C PHE A 26 4.70 0.32 5.05
N LYS A 27 5.99 0.01 4.79
CA LYS A 27 6.73 0.53 3.63
C LYS A 27 7.33 -0.59 2.81
N ILE A 28 7.18 -0.49 1.50
CA ILE A 28 7.92 -1.29 0.52
C ILE A 28 8.89 -0.37 -0.21
N GLU A 29 10.20 -0.59 -0.10
CA GLU A 29 11.26 0.27 -0.67
C GLU A 29 11.11 1.75 -0.26
N GLY A 30 10.61 2.00 0.95
CA GLY A 30 10.38 3.34 1.47
C GLY A 30 9.06 3.98 1.03
N ILE A 31 8.27 3.33 0.18
CA ILE A 31 6.98 3.80 -0.35
C ILE A 31 5.85 3.31 0.56
N SER A 32 4.92 4.19 0.95
CA SER A 32 3.75 3.86 1.76
C SER A 32 2.43 4.06 1.02
N ILE A 33 1.42 3.29 1.43
CA ILE A 33 0.03 3.56 1.04
C ILE A 33 -0.39 4.91 1.65
N GLY A 34 -1.05 5.74 0.84
CA GLY A 34 -1.46 7.09 1.23
C GLY A 34 -0.48 8.18 0.84
N ASP A 35 0.76 7.85 0.50
CA ASP A 35 1.72 8.82 -0.02
C ASP A 35 1.31 9.33 -1.41
N SER A 36 1.79 10.51 -1.77
CA SER A 36 1.73 11.00 -3.15
C SER A 36 2.85 10.36 -3.98
N LEU A 37 2.52 9.79 -5.13
CA LEU A 37 3.55 9.22 -6.02
C LEU A 37 4.55 10.29 -6.51
N LEU A 38 4.18 11.58 -6.46
CA LEU A 38 5.08 12.70 -6.77
C LEU A 38 6.27 12.84 -5.78
N ASP A 39 6.27 12.11 -4.69
CA ASP A 39 7.42 12.07 -3.78
C ASP A 39 8.52 11.13 -4.28
N TYR A 40 8.21 10.25 -5.22
CA TYR A 40 9.07 9.18 -5.73
C TYR A 40 9.36 9.28 -7.23
N MET A 41 8.45 9.89 -7.99
CA MET A 41 8.52 10.02 -9.46
C MET A 41 8.12 11.43 -9.89
N THR A 42 8.62 11.87 -11.03
CA THR A 42 8.15 13.11 -11.66
C THR A 42 6.74 12.93 -12.24
N GLU A 43 6.00 14.02 -12.37
CA GLU A 43 4.66 13.98 -12.97
C GLU A 43 4.70 13.48 -14.43
N GLU A 44 5.77 13.81 -15.16
CA GLU A 44 6.00 13.35 -16.54
C GLU A 44 6.13 11.81 -16.59
N GLU A 45 6.97 11.23 -15.75
CA GLU A 45 7.14 9.77 -15.65
C GLU A 45 5.83 9.07 -15.27
N ILE A 46 5.06 9.65 -14.36
CA ILE A 46 3.74 9.10 -13.96
C ILE A 46 2.77 9.09 -15.15
N LEU A 47 2.70 10.20 -15.90
CA LEU A 47 1.81 10.33 -17.05
C LEU A 47 2.21 9.38 -18.18
N GLU A 48 3.51 9.22 -18.45
CA GLU A 48 4.02 8.24 -19.42
C GLU A 48 3.62 6.81 -19.06
N GLU A 49 3.78 6.41 -17.79
CA GLU A 49 3.39 5.08 -17.33
C GLU A 49 1.87 4.85 -17.41
N ILE A 50 1.06 5.84 -17.03
CA ILE A 50 -0.41 5.77 -17.16
C ILE A 50 -0.81 5.57 -18.62
N GLU A 51 -0.26 6.36 -19.54
CA GLU A 51 -0.57 6.28 -20.96
C GLU A 51 -0.11 4.94 -21.57
N TYR A 52 1.09 4.48 -21.22
CA TYR A 52 1.65 3.23 -21.72
C TYR A 52 0.82 2.01 -21.32
N ARG A 53 0.20 2.04 -20.11
CA ARG A 53 -0.47 0.88 -19.53
C ARG A 53 -2.00 0.92 -19.62
N LYS A 54 -2.59 2.01 -20.07
CA LYS A 54 -4.04 2.21 -20.05
C LYS A 54 -4.87 1.07 -20.68
N ASP A 55 -4.30 0.37 -21.66
CA ASP A 55 -4.98 -0.69 -22.40
C ASP A 55 -4.66 -2.10 -21.85
N TRP A 56 -3.77 -2.22 -20.88
CA TRP A 56 -3.29 -3.52 -20.39
C TRP A 56 -4.17 -4.11 -19.26
N TYR A 57 -4.95 -3.27 -18.60
CA TYR A 57 -5.71 -3.66 -17.41
C TYR A 57 -7.20 -3.51 -17.63
N SER A 58 -7.84 -4.60 -18.12
CA SER A 58 -9.29 -4.65 -18.28
C SER A 58 -10.07 -4.50 -16.97
N HIS A 59 -9.44 -4.77 -15.81
CA HIS A 59 -10.03 -4.59 -14.50
C HIS A 59 -10.04 -3.12 -14.04
N LEU A 60 -9.20 -2.28 -14.62
CA LEU A 60 -9.26 -0.83 -14.42
C LEU A 60 -10.29 -0.18 -15.33
N ASN A 61 -11.51 -0.73 -15.39
CA ASN A 61 -12.61 -0.21 -16.20
C ASN A 61 -12.98 1.25 -15.93
N GLN A 62 -12.30 1.90 -14.99
CA GLN A 62 -12.40 3.31 -14.69
C GLN A 62 -11.01 3.97 -14.70
N PRO A 63 -10.36 4.09 -15.88
CA PRO A 63 -9.02 4.67 -16.00
C PRO A 63 -8.97 6.14 -15.56
N ASN A 64 -10.13 6.81 -15.50
CA ASN A 64 -10.24 8.16 -14.94
C ASN A 64 -10.21 8.20 -13.41
N LYS A 65 -10.32 7.05 -12.75
CA LYS A 65 -10.35 6.97 -11.28
C LYS A 65 -9.09 6.38 -10.69
N PHE A 66 -8.58 5.32 -11.29
CA PHE A 66 -7.37 4.63 -10.85
C PHE A 66 -6.47 4.35 -12.04
N ALA A 67 -5.17 4.30 -11.79
CA ALA A 67 -4.18 3.88 -12.74
C ALA A 67 -3.15 2.97 -12.06
N GLU A 68 -2.48 2.15 -12.84
CA GLU A 68 -1.34 1.37 -12.40
C GLU A 68 -0.05 1.95 -12.97
N VAL A 69 0.93 2.14 -12.11
CA VAL A 69 2.25 2.68 -12.44
C VAL A 69 3.31 1.73 -11.95
N TYR A 70 4.34 1.50 -12.74
CA TYR A 70 5.48 0.68 -12.35
C TYR A 70 6.72 1.53 -12.12
N THR A 71 7.55 1.07 -11.19
CA THR A 71 8.91 1.56 -11.03
C THR A 71 9.88 0.40 -10.78
N TRP A 72 11.08 0.54 -11.33
CA TRP A 72 12.23 -0.37 -11.12
C TRP A 72 13.49 0.41 -10.76
N LYS A 73 13.33 1.72 -10.50
CA LYS A 73 14.45 2.61 -10.19
C LYS A 73 14.76 2.57 -8.69
N ASN A 74 16.04 2.45 -8.36
CA ASN A 74 16.55 2.55 -6.99
C ASN A 74 15.95 1.53 -6.00
N LEU A 75 15.53 0.38 -6.49
CA LEU A 75 15.01 -0.70 -5.65
C LEU A 75 16.19 -1.50 -5.08
N SER A 76 16.07 -1.93 -3.82
CA SER A 76 17.10 -2.69 -3.10
C SER A 76 16.72 -4.16 -2.91
N THR A 77 15.44 -4.45 -2.82
CA THR A 77 14.89 -5.75 -2.43
C THR A 77 14.11 -6.41 -3.56
N TYR A 78 13.39 -5.61 -4.35
CA TYR A 78 12.50 -6.07 -5.41
C TYR A 78 13.03 -5.70 -6.79
N ASP A 79 12.71 -6.53 -7.80
CA ASP A 79 13.07 -6.25 -9.20
C ASP A 79 12.16 -5.18 -9.81
N ALA A 80 10.92 -5.10 -9.33
CA ALA A 80 9.95 -4.10 -9.73
C ALA A 80 8.90 -3.86 -8.64
N ILE A 81 8.32 -2.66 -8.63
CA ILE A 81 7.14 -2.32 -7.83
C ILE A 81 6.02 -1.86 -8.76
N SER A 82 4.84 -2.43 -8.56
CA SER A 82 3.59 -1.98 -9.16
C SER A 82 2.77 -1.22 -8.11
N LEU A 83 2.25 -0.09 -8.50
CA LEU A 83 1.50 0.84 -7.66
C LEU A 83 0.14 1.12 -8.28
N ILE A 84 -0.94 0.85 -7.54
CA ILE A 84 -2.25 1.37 -7.90
C ILE A 84 -2.40 2.74 -7.27
N ILE A 85 -2.68 3.75 -8.08
CA ILE A 85 -2.82 5.14 -7.65
C ILE A 85 -4.20 5.68 -7.99
N LYS A 86 -4.64 6.69 -7.21
CA LYS A 86 -5.78 7.50 -7.59
C LYS A 86 -5.37 8.39 -8.77
N ASN A 87 -5.96 8.14 -9.93
CA ASN A 87 -5.65 8.91 -11.13
C ASN A 87 -6.24 10.32 -11.04
N THR A 88 -5.38 11.32 -10.91
CA THR A 88 -5.76 12.74 -10.84
C THR A 88 -5.27 13.53 -12.05
N SER A 89 -4.74 12.85 -13.10
CA SER A 89 -4.19 13.47 -14.29
C SER A 89 -5.17 14.42 -15.01
N THR A 90 -6.47 14.11 -14.96
CA THR A 90 -7.53 14.92 -15.58
C THR A 90 -8.17 15.92 -14.62
N SER A 91 -7.75 15.98 -13.36
CA SER A 91 -8.35 16.85 -12.35
C SER A 91 -7.71 18.23 -12.34
N GLN A 92 -8.38 19.20 -12.92
CA GLN A 92 -7.93 20.60 -12.96
C GLN A 92 -7.99 21.32 -11.61
N TYR A 93 -8.66 20.71 -10.61
CA TYR A 93 -8.95 21.36 -9.33
C TYR A 93 -7.99 20.99 -8.20
N ILE A 94 -7.17 19.96 -8.39
CA ILE A 94 -6.22 19.52 -7.36
C ILE A 94 -4.88 20.24 -7.60
N SER A 95 -4.64 21.29 -6.83
CA SER A 95 -3.38 22.05 -6.86
C SER A 95 -2.38 21.57 -5.81
N ASN A 96 -2.85 20.90 -4.74
CA ASN A 96 -1.99 20.41 -3.69
C ASN A 96 -1.29 19.12 -4.13
N LYS A 97 0.05 19.13 -4.17
CA LYS A 97 0.87 17.97 -4.51
C LYS A 97 0.49 16.72 -3.67
N ASN A 98 0.26 16.92 -2.37
CA ASN A 98 -0.03 15.83 -1.43
C ASN A 98 -1.42 15.18 -1.64
N GLU A 99 -2.23 15.71 -2.54
CA GLU A 99 -3.53 15.15 -2.91
C GLU A 99 -3.54 14.53 -4.30
N LYS A 100 -2.41 14.65 -5.05
CA LYS A 100 -2.24 14.09 -6.39
C LYS A 100 -1.66 12.68 -6.34
N TYR A 101 -2.15 11.82 -7.20
CA TYR A 101 -1.61 10.48 -7.45
C TYR A 101 -1.39 9.66 -6.18
N ILE A 102 -2.39 9.68 -5.28
CA ILE A 102 -2.31 8.99 -3.98
C ILE A 102 -2.24 7.48 -4.18
N ILE A 103 -1.22 6.87 -3.59
CA ILE A 103 -0.97 5.43 -3.64
C ILE A 103 -2.06 4.69 -2.83
N GLN A 104 -2.74 3.76 -3.48
CA GLN A 104 -3.82 2.95 -2.90
C GLN A 104 -3.38 1.52 -2.62
N SER A 105 -2.43 1.01 -3.40
CA SER A 105 -1.90 -0.34 -3.25
C SER A 105 -0.48 -0.42 -3.76
N ILE A 106 0.33 -1.28 -3.15
CA ILE A 106 1.74 -1.50 -3.48
C ILE A 106 1.96 -3.00 -3.66
N PHE A 107 2.62 -3.40 -4.74
CA PHE A 107 3.02 -4.78 -5.02
C PHE A 107 4.51 -4.83 -5.31
N GLY A 108 5.29 -5.47 -4.45
CA GLY A 108 6.67 -5.82 -4.73
C GLY A 108 6.75 -7.11 -5.55
N ARG A 109 7.62 -7.16 -6.56
CA ARG A 109 7.82 -8.29 -7.43
C ARG A 109 9.30 -8.66 -7.49
N THR A 110 9.60 -9.93 -7.21
CA THR A 110 10.93 -10.53 -7.43
C THR A 110 10.78 -11.75 -8.32
N VAL A 111 11.68 -11.91 -9.27
CA VAL A 111 11.66 -13.01 -10.25
C VAL A 111 12.76 -14.01 -9.89
N PHE A 112 12.38 -15.26 -9.67
CA PHE A 112 13.29 -16.37 -9.44
C PHE A 112 13.19 -17.31 -10.65
N THR A 113 14.19 -17.25 -11.51
CA THR A 113 14.26 -18.15 -12.67
C THR A 113 15.04 -19.40 -12.24
N GLU A 114 14.39 -20.57 -12.24
CA GLU A 114 14.98 -21.88 -11.88
C GLU A 114 15.52 -22.00 -10.45
N ASP A 115 15.31 -21.00 -9.58
CA ASP A 115 15.71 -21.01 -8.16
C ASP A 115 14.47 -21.03 -7.23
N PHE A 116 13.86 -22.20 -7.14
CA PHE A 116 12.68 -22.40 -6.29
C PHE A 116 13.01 -22.24 -4.79
N ASP A 117 14.17 -22.74 -4.37
CA ASP A 117 14.59 -22.68 -2.96
C ASP A 117 14.85 -21.22 -2.53
N GLY A 118 15.47 -20.41 -3.39
CA GLY A 118 15.64 -18.97 -3.16
C GLY A 118 14.31 -18.23 -3.09
N CYS A 119 13.33 -18.60 -3.92
CA CYS A 119 11.98 -18.06 -3.85
C CYS A 119 11.31 -18.33 -2.49
N ILE A 120 11.39 -19.58 -2.00
CA ILE A 120 10.86 -19.97 -0.69
C ILE A 120 11.56 -19.24 0.45
N GLN A 121 12.87 -19.12 0.38
CA GLN A 121 13.64 -18.37 1.38
C GLN A 121 13.18 -16.90 1.43
N LYS A 122 13.08 -16.24 0.27
CA LYS A 122 12.63 -14.84 0.18
C LYS A 122 11.23 -14.65 0.72
N ARG A 123 10.30 -15.55 0.39
CA ARG A 123 8.95 -15.53 0.95
C ARG A 123 8.98 -15.56 2.49
N ASN A 124 9.79 -16.45 3.08
CA ASN A 124 9.88 -16.60 4.53
C ASN A 124 10.52 -15.36 5.20
N GLU A 125 11.46 -14.68 4.53
CA GLU A 125 12.04 -13.42 4.99
C GLU A 125 10.97 -12.32 5.03
N ILE A 126 10.23 -12.13 3.92
CA ILE A 126 9.13 -11.15 3.83
C ILE A 126 8.07 -11.42 4.90
N GLU A 127 7.65 -12.68 5.04
CA GLU A 127 6.67 -13.06 6.07
C GLU A 127 7.13 -12.68 7.46
N LYS A 128 8.40 -12.94 7.80
CA LYS A 128 8.96 -12.59 9.11
C LYS A 128 8.99 -11.07 9.34
N GLU A 129 9.23 -10.27 8.31
CA GLU A 129 9.22 -8.81 8.39
C GLU A 129 7.80 -8.27 8.57
N VAL A 130 6.87 -8.73 7.75
CA VAL A 130 5.44 -8.36 7.83
C VAL A 130 4.84 -8.73 9.18
N SER A 131 5.15 -9.92 9.72
CA SER A 131 4.67 -10.37 11.03
C SER A 131 5.15 -9.50 12.21
N LYS A 132 6.26 -8.78 12.07
CA LYS A 132 6.71 -7.83 13.10
C LYS A 132 5.90 -6.54 13.08
N ILE A 133 5.51 -6.10 11.88
CA ILE A 133 4.72 -4.87 11.67
C ILE A 133 3.27 -5.11 12.12
N PHE A 134 2.70 -6.25 11.74
CA PHE A 134 1.32 -6.62 12.04
C PHE A 134 1.23 -7.64 13.20
N SER A 135 1.89 -7.34 14.32
CA SER A 135 2.00 -8.27 15.47
C SER A 135 0.67 -8.61 16.14
N ASN A 136 -0.35 -7.75 15.98
CA ASN A 136 -1.68 -7.90 16.57
C ASN A 136 -2.73 -8.49 15.59
N THR A 137 -2.31 -8.89 14.40
CA THR A 137 -3.21 -9.44 13.39
C THR A 137 -3.29 -10.98 13.48
N GLN A 138 -4.42 -11.53 13.10
CA GLN A 138 -4.59 -12.97 13.01
C GLN A 138 -4.08 -13.47 11.65
N ARG A 139 -3.15 -14.42 11.67
CA ARG A 139 -2.63 -15.08 10.47
C ARG A 139 -3.56 -16.18 10.02
N TYR A 140 -3.84 -16.26 8.73
CA TYR A 140 -4.49 -17.38 8.07
C TYR A 140 -3.53 -18.01 7.07
N GLU A 141 -3.46 -19.34 7.07
CA GLU A 141 -2.73 -20.10 6.06
C GLU A 141 -3.76 -20.93 5.27
N ASP A 142 -3.83 -20.66 3.97
CA ASP A 142 -4.55 -21.51 3.03
C ASP A 142 -3.54 -22.36 2.25
N ILE A 143 -3.74 -23.68 2.28
CA ILE A 143 -3.00 -24.62 1.45
C ILE A 143 -3.86 -24.86 0.22
N PHE A 144 -3.46 -24.30 -0.90
CA PHE A 144 -4.05 -24.62 -2.20
C PHE A 144 -3.42 -25.92 -2.69
N GLU A 145 -4.23 -26.97 -2.81
CA GLU A 145 -3.85 -28.25 -3.43
C GLU A 145 -3.97 -28.15 -4.96
#